data_912df3843dc12c84c26d02f42bedc959
#
_entry.id   912df3843dc12c84c26d02f42bedc959
#
_cell.length_a   1.000
_cell.length_b   1.000
_cell.length_c   1.000
_cell.angle_alpha   90.00
_cell.angle_beta   90.00
_cell.angle_gamma   90.00
#
_symmetry.space_group_name_H-M   'P 1'
#
loop_
_entity.id
_entity.type
_entity.pdbx_description
1 polymer ?
#
loop_
_entity_poly.entity_id
_entity_poly.type
_entity_poly.pdbx_seq_one_letter_code
_entity_poly.pdbx_strand_id
1 'polypeptide(L)'
;MKIIIPIARIFVGVLFIISGFIKLNDPIGFSYKLQEYFSVEVLNLPFLEPYALALSIFVVVFEVVLGVFLLIGYQRKFTLWSLLSMIVFFTFLTFYSAYFDKVKDCGCFGDALKLTPWESFSKDVALLGLILLIFYGKNNIKPIFKPWITNVIASLSLILSLAFGYHVLMHLPSIDFRAYKIGDNLIQNMSTPKNAPKAVQEFKWTFEVNGQVQEVVTNGSYPNIDGTYVGVETKIISEGYQPSILDFSIENDAEDLTQFFLAEPRLLMIVAYNLDTAEVAGLKKLKAFSDAALDKGYTVIGLSASGKEVKKRIQSNYDLNFEFYLCDEKALKTVVRANPGVLQLNEGTVEQKVHWNDIEDLAL
;
A
#
# COMPACT_ATOMS: atom_id res chain seq x y z
N MET A 1 24.63 17.50 -25.14
CA MET A 1 24.84 17.39 -23.68
C MET A 1 24.36 18.62 -22.90
N LYS A 2 24.59 19.87 -23.38
CA LYS A 2 24.20 21.12 -22.64
C LYS A 2 22.68 21.25 -22.37
N ILE A 3 21.82 20.67 -23.20
CA ILE A 3 20.34 20.74 -23.06
C ILE A 3 19.79 19.46 -22.39
N ILE A 4 20.36 18.30 -22.72
CA ILE A 4 19.86 17.00 -22.25
C ILE A 4 20.01 16.84 -20.73
N ILE A 5 21.15 17.27 -20.16
CA ILE A 5 21.41 17.15 -18.73
C ILE A 5 20.45 17.97 -17.88
N PRO A 6 20.16 19.26 -18.18
CA PRO A 6 19.12 20.00 -17.46
C PRO A 6 17.72 19.36 -17.54
N ILE A 7 17.33 18.85 -18.71
CA ILE A 7 16.05 18.17 -18.88
C ILE A 7 15.99 16.89 -18.04
N ALA A 8 17.01 16.02 -18.11
CA ALA A 8 17.11 14.81 -17.31
C ALA A 8 17.10 15.14 -15.80
N ARG A 9 17.81 16.19 -15.38
CA ARG A 9 17.83 16.68 -14.00
C ARG A 9 16.45 17.06 -13.50
N ILE A 10 15.69 17.84 -14.30
CA ILE A 10 14.33 18.25 -13.93
C ILE A 10 13.43 17.04 -13.86
N PHE A 11 13.48 16.17 -14.87
CA PHE A 11 12.63 14.96 -14.93
C PHE A 11 12.88 14.04 -13.73
N VAL A 12 14.15 13.67 -13.45
CA VAL A 12 14.51 12.80 -12.32
C VAL A 12 14.15 13.49 -11.00
N GLY A 13 14.48 14.77 -10.82
CA GLY A 13 14.19 15.49 -9.59
C GLY A 13 12.70 15.57 -9.28
N VAL A 14 11.87 15.90 -10.27
CA VAL A 14 10.41 15.97 -10.12
C VAL A 14 9.84 14.58 -9.81
N LEU A 15 10.31 13.55 -10.51
CA LEU A 15 9.81 12.19 -10.33
C LEU A 15 10.17 11.65 -8.93
N PHE A 16 11.37 11.93 -8.42
CA PHE A 16 11.76 11.59 -7.06
C PHE A 16 10.91 12.31 -6.01
N ILE A 17 10.59 13.59 -6.23
CA ILE A 17 9.70 14.34 -5.32
C ILE A 17 8.30 13.74 -5.33
N ILE A 18 7.72 13.46 -6.49
CA ILE A 18 6.37 12.91 -6.61
C ILE A 18 6.32 11.51 -5.99
N SER A 19 7.23 10.62 -6.36
CA SER A 19 7.30 9.25 -5.86
C SER A 19 7.55 9.21 -4.34
N GLY A 20 8.49 10.05 -3.85
CA GLY A 20 8.77 10.17 -2.43
C GLY A 20 7.60 10.78 -1.65
N PHE A 21 6.92 11.81 -2.20
CA PHE A 21 5.77 12.45 -1.55
C PHE A 21 4.56 11.51 -1.42
N ILE A 22 4.25 10.71 -2.46
CA ILE A 22 3.19 9.70 -2.40
C ILE A 22 3.46 8.69 -1.29
N LYS A 23 4.70 8.20 -1.17
CA LYS A 23 5.10 7.28 -0.10
C LYS A 23 5.17 7.97 1.27
N LEU A 24 5.58 9.24 1.32
CA LEU A 24 5.61 10.03 2.55
C LEU A 24 4.20 10.36 3.06
N ASN A 25 3.21 10.39 2.18
CA ASN A 25 1.80 10.50 2.56
C ASN A 25 1.25 9.23 3.24
N ASP A 26 1.84 8.04 2.98
CA ASP A 26 1.52 6.78 3.67
C ASP A 26 2.78 5.99 4.02
N PRO A 27 3.61 6.46 4.97
CA PRO A 27 4.83 5.76 5.36
C PRO A 27 4.56 4.42 6.04
N ILE A 28 3.38 4.25 6.67
CA ILE A 28 2.94 2.97 7.25
C ILE A 28 2.71 1.96 6.13
N GLY A 29 1.99 2.33 5.07
CA GLY A 29 1.78 1.46 3.91
C GLY A 29 3.10 1.03 3.25
N PHE A 30 4.06 1.95 3.11
CA PHE A 30 5.39 1.60 2.61
C PHE A 30 6.18 0.73 3.60
N SER A 31 6.00 0.89 4.92
CA SER A 31 6.62 0.02 5.92
C SER A 31 6.12 -1.43 5.81
N TYR A 32 4.84 -1.66 5.50
CA TYR A 32 4.32 -3.00 5.26
C TYR A 32 4.96 -3.67 4.03
N LYS A 33 5.24 -2.88 2.98
CA LYS A 33 6.00 -3.38 1.83
C LYS A 33 7.44 -3.75 2.20
N LEU A 34 8.10 -2.96 3.04
CA LEU A 34 9.43 -3.32 3.54
C LEU A 34 9.40 -4.59 4.41
N GLN A 35 8.38 -4.76 5.26
CA GLN A 35 8.20 -6.01 6.02
C GLN A 35 8.03 -7.22 5.09
N GLU A 36 7.22 -7.09 4.02
CA GLU A 36 7.06 -8.12 3.00
C GLU A 36 8.41 -8.47 2.35
N TYR A 37 9.24 -7.48 1.99
CA TYR A 37 10.58 -7.71 1.47
C TYR A 37 11.52 -8.37 2.48
N PHE A 38 11.43 -8.01 3.77
CA PHE A 38 12.31 -8.55 4.81
C PHE A 38 11.90 -9.94 5.28
N SER A 39 10.68 -10.39 4.97
CA SER A 39 10.17 -11.69 5.38
C SER A 39 11.08 -12.85 4.96
N VAL A 40 10.98 -13.95 5.68
CA VAL A 40 11.75 -15.19 5.42
C VAL A 40 11.52 -15.70 4.00
N GLU A 41 10.32 -15.50 3.47
CA GLU A 41 9.90 -15.99 2.15
C GLU A 41 10.47 -15.18 1.00
N VAL A 42 10.93 -13.95 1.24
CA VAL A 42 11.44 -13.03 0.21
C VAL A 42 12.96 -12.87 0.34
N LEU A 43 13.45 -11.95 1.15
CA LEU A 43 14.90 -11.70 1.29
C LEU A 43 15.52 -12.39 2.50
N ASN A 44 14.71 -13.01 3.36
CA ASN A 44 15.12 -13.67 4.60
C ASN A 44 15.96 -12.77 5.52
N LEU A 45 15.43 -11.57 5.80
CA LEU A 45 16.04 -10.58 6.69
C LEU A 45 15.08 -10.21 7.85
N PRO A 46 14.52 -11.18 8.61
CA PRO A 46 13.47 -10.92 9.61
C PRO A 46 13.93 -9.99 10.74
N PHE A 47 15.23 -9.88 11.00
CA PHE A 47 15.77 -8.95 11.98
C PHE A 47 15.57 -7.47 11.62
N LEU A 48 15.25 -7.15 10.36
CA LEU A 48 14.92 -5.79 9.89
C LEU A 48 13.42 -5.46 10.01
N GLU A 49 12.55 -6.44 10.13
CA GLU A 49 11.09 -6.22 10.23
C GLU A 49 10.69 -5.24 11.34
N PRO A 50 11.24 -5.30 12.57
CA PRO A 50 10.91 -4.35 13.63
C PRO A 50 11.30 -2.90 13.29
N TYR A 51 12.25 -2.70 12.39
CA TYR A 51 12.75 -1.39 11.96
C TYR A 51 12.08 -0.89 10.67
N ALA A 52 11.14 -1.64 10.09
CA ALA A 52 10.55 -1.33 8.79
C ALA A 52 9.92 0.06 8.74
N LEU A 53 9.23 0.51 9.81
CA LEU A 53 8.65 1.85 9.86
C LEU A 53 9.73 2.96 9.90
N ALA A 54 10.75 2.79 10.71
CA ALA A 54 11.86 3.75 10.79
C ALA A 54 12.62 3.84 9.46
N LEU A 55 12.87 2.70 8.82
CA LEU A 55 13.48 2.62 7.50
C LEU A 55 12.58 3.24 6.43
N SER A 56 11.28 3.00 6.48
CA SER A 56 10.30 3.62 5.60
C SER A 56 10.39 5.14 5.67
N ILE A 57 10.27 5.72 6.87
CA ILE A 57 10.34 7.17 7.07
C ILE A 57 11.67 7.71 6.54
N PHE A 58 12.78 7.07 6.87
CA PHE A 58 14.11 7.49 6.40
C PHE A 58 14.17 7.51 4.87
N VAL A 59 13.76 6.42 4.20
CA VAL A 59 13.84 6.26 2.75
C VAL A 59 12.96 7.28 2.05
N VAL A 60 11.70 7.45 2.48
CA VAL A 60 10.75 8.35 1.78
C VAL A 60 11.10 9.83 1.98
N VAL A 61 11.53 10.23 3.17
CA VAL A 61 12.05 11.59 3.43
C VAL A 61 13.30 11.85 2.59
N PHE A 62 14.23 10.89 2.57
CA PHE A 62 15.47 11.01 1.81
C PHE A 62 15.20 11.10 0.31
N GLU A 63 14.23 10.37 -0.22
CA GLU A 63 13.81 10.43 -1.63
C GLU A 63 13.31 11.82 -2.01
N VAL A 64 12.40 12.41 -1.23
CA VAL A 64 11.89 13.78 -1.46
C VAL A 64 13.02 14.79 -1.40
N VAL A 65 13.85 14.72 -0.35
CA VAL A 65 14.96 15.66 -0.12
C VAL A 65 16.00 15.58 -1.24
N LEU A 66 16.35 14.37 -1.71
CA LEU A 66 17.29 14.20 -2.82
C LEU A 66 16.72 14.74 -4.14
N GLY A 67 15.42 14.59 -4.39
CA GLY A 67 14.76 15.23 -5.53
C GLY A 67 14.91 16.76 -5.50
N VAL A 68 14.64 17.38 -4.35
CA VAL A 68 14.85 18.84 -4.15
C VAL A 68 16.32 19.20 -4.32
N PHE A 69 17.24 18.48 -3.70
CA PHE A 69 18.68 18.73 -3.81
C PHE A 69 19.17 18.66 -5.25
N LEU A 70 18.68 17.68 -6.01
CA LEU A 70 19.01 17.58 -7.42
C LEU A 70 18.49 18.81 -8.17
N LEU A 71 17.25 19.27 -7.95
CA LEU A 71 16.65 20.41 -8.63
C LEU A 71 17.37 21.71 -8.33
N ILE A 72 17.73 21.99 -7.08
CA ILE A 72 18.44 23.23 -6.71
C ILE A 72 19.94 23.17 -6.95
N GLY A 73 20.51 21.97 -7.16
CA GLY A 73 21.95 21.76 -7.35
C GLY A 73 22.74 21.81 -6.03
N TYR A 74 22.11 21.37 -4.93
CA TYR A 74 22.74 21.34 -3.60
C TYR A 74 23.76 20.19 -3.52
N GLN A 75 24.91 20.45 -2.93
CA GLN A 75 26.00 19.48 -2.66
C GLN A 75 26.13 18.38 -3.75
N ARG A 76 26.32 18.79 -4.99
CA ARG A 76 26.30 17.98 -6.21
C ARG A 76 26.88 16.56 -6.06
N LYS A 77 28.06 16.40 -5.41
CA LYS A 77 28.69 15.08 -5.25
C LYS A 77 27.85 14.18 -4.35
N PHE A 78 27.44 14.68 -3.20
CA PHE A 78 26.60 13.94 -2.25
C PHE A 78 25.28 13.54 -2.90
N THR A 79 24.57 14.50 -3.48
CA THR A 79 23.26 14.27 -4.11
C THR A 79 23.33 13.19 -5.19
N LEU A 80 24.32 13.24 -6.07
CA LEU A 80 24.43 12.27 -7.17
C LEU A 80 24.79 10.87 -6.68
N TRP A 81 25.71 10.73 -5.70
CA TRP A 81 26.03 9.43 -5.13
C TRP A 81 24.86 8.83 -4.36
N SER A 82 24.14 9.65 -3.61
CA SER A 82 22.94 9.20 -2.88
C SER A 82 21.81 8.77 -3.81
N LEU A 83 21.55 9.54 -4.89
CA LEU A 83 20.58 9.15 -5.92
C LEU A 83 20.98 7.84 -6.61
N LEU A 84 22.24 7.69 -6.96
CA LEU A 84 22.74 6.47 -7.58
C LEU A 84 22.58 5.26 -6.65
N SER A 85 22.97 5.41 -5.38
CA SER A 85 22.81 4.34 -4.38
C SER A 85 21.34 3.96 -4.20
N MET A 86 20.46 4.96 -4.12
CA MET A 86 19.01 4.73 -3.93
C MET A 86 18.39 4.04 -5.13
N ILE A 87 18.68 4.51 -6.36
CA ILE A 87 18.09 3.89 -7.55
C ILE A 87 18.63 2.48 -7.79
N VAL A 88 19.91 2.21 -7.51
CA VAL A 88 20.47 0.86 -7.57
C VAL A 88 19.77 -0.07 -6.58
N PHE A 89 19.52 0.40 -5.36
CA PHE A 89 18.79 -0.35 -4.35
C PHE A 89 17.35 -0.66 -4.82
N PHE A 90 16.59 0.33 -5.29
CA PHE A 90 15.24 0.09 -5.80
C PHE A 90 15.22 -0.79 -7.05
N THR A 91 16.16 -0.59 -7.99
CA THR A 91 16.27 -1.45 -9.17
C THR A 91 16.54 -2.91 -8.79
N PHE A 92 17.35 -3.13 -7.75
CA PHE A 92 17.57 -4.49 -7.21
C PHE A 92 16.28 -5.08 -6.64
N LEU A 93 15.53 -4.34 -5.81
CA LEU A 93 14.28 -4.83 -5.24
C LEU A 93 13.21 -5.13 -6.30
N THR A 94 13.06 -4.24 -7.28
CA THR A 94 12.08 -4.42 -8.37
C THR A 94 12.48 -5.55 -9.32
N PHE A 95 13.78 -5.72 -9.60
CA PHE A 95 14.29 -6.88 -10.33
C PHE A 95 14.00 -8.18 -9.59
N TYR A 96 14.28 -8.21 -8.28
CA TYR A 96 14.05 -9.39 -7.45
C TYR A 96 12.56 -9.78 -7.47
N SER A 97 11.67 -8.80 -7.30
CA SER A 97 10.22 -9.02 -7.38
C SER A 97 9.77 -9.54 -8.73
N ALA A 98 10.29 -8.96 -9.82
CA ALA A 98 9.93 -9.34 -11.18
C ALA A 98 10.45 -10.73 -11.59
N TYR A 99 11.66 -11.06 -11.17
CA TYR A 99 12.31 -12.32 -11.57
C TYR A 99 11.83 -13.53 -10.77
N PHE A 100 11.62 -13.34 -9.44
CA PHE A 100 11.23 -14.43 -8.55
C PHE A 100 9.72 -14.49 -8.30
N ASP A 101 8.93 -13.54 -8.83
CA ASP A 101 7.47 -13.42 -8.64
C ASP A 101 7.03 -13.48 -7.16
N LYS A 102 7.84 -12.86 -6.27
CA LYS A 102 7.62 -12.92 -4.82
C LYS A 102 6.76 -11.77 -4.29
N VAL A 103 6.92 -10.57 -4.83
CA VAL A 103 6.19 -9.37 -4.43
C VAL A 103 5.44 -8.83 -5.64
N LYS A 104 4.11 -8.92 -5.62
CA LYS A 104 3.25 -8.55 -6.76
C LYS A 104 3.19 -7.04 -7.01
N ASP A 105 3.41 -6.22 -5.97
CA ASP A 105 3.39 -4.76 -6.03
C ASP A 105 4.59 -4.20 -5.28
N CYS A 106 5.49 -3.53 -6.00
CA CYS A 106 6.74 -2.99 -5.43
C CYS A 106 6.53 -1.77 -4.52
N GLY A 107 5.33 -1.18 -4.48
CA GLY A 107 5.04 0.01 -3.67
C GLY A 107 5.75 1.29 -4.11
N CYS A 108 6.30 1.35 -5.35
CA CYS A 108 7.04 2.52 -5.84
C CYS A 108 6.23 3.83 -5.83
N PHE A 109 4.93 3.75 -6.06
CA PHE A 109 3.96 4.85 -5.98
C PHE A 109 2.86 4.55 -4.97
N GLY A 110 3.14 3.71 -3.96
CA GLY A 110 2.15 3.31 -2.96
C GLY A 110 0.84 2.83 -3.61
N ASP A 111 -0.29 3.15 -2.97
CA ASP A 111 -1.62 2.79 -3.48
C ASP A 111 -2.12 3.72 -4.60
N ALA A 112 -1.39 4.82 -4.92
CA ALA A 112 -1.80 5.78 -5.96
C ALA A 112 -1.68 5.22 -7.38
N LEU A 113 -0.69 4.36 -7.65
CA LEU A 113 -0.47 3.74 -8.95
C LEU A 113 0.16 2.36 -8.76
N LYS A 114 -0.63 1.33 -8.98
CA LYS A 114 -0.17 -0.07 -8.94
C LYS A 114 0.51 -0.40 -10.26
N LEU A 115 1.82 -0.62 -10.21
CA LEU A 115 2.64 -1.06 -11.34
C LEU A 115 2.97 -2.54 -11.16
N THR A 116 2.95 -3.28 -12.26
CA THR A 116 3.47 -4.65 -12.25
C THR A 116 4.96 -4.64 -11.91
N PRO A 117 5.53 -5.75 -11.39
CA PRO A 117 6.95 -5.82 -11.07
C PRO A 117 7.88 -5.50 -12.25
N TRP A 118 7.53 -5.95 -13.46
CA TRP A 118 8.30 -5.67 -14.68
C TRP A 118 8.21 -4.21 -15.14
N GLU A 119 7.06 -3.56 -15.00
CA GLU A 119 6.90 -2.12 -15.28
C GLU A 119 7.74 -1.29 -14.30
N SER A 120 7.70 -1.64 -13.01
CA SER A 120 8.49 -1.00 -11.98
C SER A 120 9.99 -1.16 -12.23
N PHE A 121 10.45 -2.36 -12.55
CA PHE A 121 11.85 -2.61 -12.91
C PHE A 121 12.27 -1.81 -14.15
N SER A 122 11.45 -1.81 -15.20
CA SER A 122 11.75 -1.07 -16.44
C SER A 122 11.87 0.44 -16.19
N LYS A 123 10.98 0.99 -15.37
CA LYS A 123 11.03 2.38 -14.91
C LYS A 123 12.33 2.67 -14.16
N ASP A 124 12.72 1.80 -13.23
CA ASP A 124 13.92 2.00 -12.41
C ASP A 124 15.21 1.89 -13.24
N VAL A 125 15.26 0.99 -14.22
CA VAL A 125 16.38 0.89 -15.19
C VAL A 125 16.47 2.17 -16.03
N ALA A 126 15.35 2.71 -16.50
CA ALA A 126 15.33 3.99 -17.24
C ALA A 126 15.83 5.14 -16.38
N LEU A 127 15.40 5.21 -15.11
CA LEU A 127 15.87 6.22 -14.15
C LEU A 127 17.35 6.06 -13.84
N LEU A 128 17.83 4.84 -13.66
CA LEU A 128 19.26 4.55 -13.46
C LEU A 128 20.07 5.08 -14.65
N GLY A 129 19.63 4.85 -15.89
CA GLY A 129 20.25 5.39 -17.09
C GLY A 129 20.31 6.92 -17.09
N LEU A 130 19.21 7.58 -16.72
CA LEU A 130 19.17 9.04 -16.62
C LEU A 130 20.08 9.58 -15.51
N ILE A 131 20.11 8.92 -14.34
CA ILE A 131 21.00 9.33 -13.24
C ILE A 131 22.48 9.16 -13.64
N LEU A 132 22.85 8.07 -14.32
CA LEU A 132 24.20 7.89 -14.86
C LEU A 132 24.56 8.95 -15.88
N LEU A 133 23.62 9.35 -16.77
CA LEU A 133 23.80 10.43 -17.71
C LEU A 133 24.06 11.77 -16.98
N ILE A 134 23.27 12.07 -15.94
CA ILE A 134 23.44 13.25 -15.09
C ILE A 134 24.79 13.19 -14.36
N PHE A 135 25.17 12.01 -13.86
CA PHE A 135 26.43 11.79 -13.16
C PHE A 135 27.63 12.03 -14.09
N TYR A 136 27.59 11.54 -15.33
CA TYR A 136 28.60 11.82 -16.34
C TYR A 136 28.71 13.32 -16.62
N GLY A 137 27.57 14.01 -16.74
CA GLY A 137 27.47 15.45 -16.97
C GLY A 137 27.52 16.33 -15.72
N LYS A 138 27.96 15.83 -14.60
CA LYS A 138 27.94 16.52 -13.27
C LYS A 138 28.51 17.92 -13.25
N ASN A 139 29.46 18.24 -14.14
CA ASN A 139 30.08 19.56 -14.25
C ASN A 139 29.12 20.64 -14.77
N ASN A 140 28.03 20.23 -15.43
CA ASN A 140 26.99 21.14 -15.93
C ASN A 140 25.93 21.46 -14.86
N ILE A 141 25.95 20.76 -13.72
CA ILE A 141 25.03 21.01 -12.61
C ILE A 141 25.58 22.16 -11.78
N LYS A 142 24.92 23.31 -11.88
CA LYS A 142 25.24 24.48 -11.06
C LYS A 142 24.11 24.76 -10.08
N PRO A 143 24.38 25.27 -8.88
CA PRO A 143 23.36 25.80 -7.98
C PRO A 143 22.54 26.88 -8.69
N ILE A 144 21.23 26.87 -8.49
CA ILE A 144 20.32 27.87 -9.10
C ILE A 144 20.35 29.18 -8.30
N PHE A 145 20.51 29.05 -6.98
CA PHE A 145 20.45 30.17 -6.05
C PHE A 145 21.81 30.46 -5.38
N LYS A 146 21.88 31.58 -4.68
CA LYS A 146 23.04 31.91 -3.82
C LYS A 146 23.21 30.84 -2.74
N PRO A 147 24.42 30.55 -2.26
CA PRO A 147 24.70 29.46 -1.32
C PRO A 147 23.80 29.45 -0.08
N TRP A 148 23.55 30.62 0.52
CA TRP A 148 22.70 30.71 1.72
C TRP A 148 21.24 30.32 1.43
N ILE A 149 20.66 30.76 0.27
CA ILE A 149 19.30 30.42 -0.14
C ILE A 149 19.21 28.90 -0.41
N THR A 150 20.21 28.34 -1.08
CA THR A 150 20.28 26.90 -1.37
C THR A 150 20.30 26.09 -0.08
N ASN A 151 21.07 26.54 0.95
CA ASN A 151 21.09 25.89 2.26
C ASN A 151 19.74 25.98 2.98
N VAL A 152 19.09 27.15 2.93
CA VAL A 152 17.76 27.33 3.54
C VAL A 152 16.72 26.41 2.88
N ILE A 153 16.68 26.35 1.54
CA ILE A 153 15.74 25.46 0.82
C ILE A 153 16.02 23.99 1.16
N ALA A 154 17.30 23.59 1.20
CA ALA A 154 17.70 22.24 1.54
C ALA A 154 17.27 21.86 2.98
N SER A 155 17.53 22.73 3.96
CA SER A 155 17.11 22.50 5.36
C SER A 155 15.57 22.51 5.49
N LEU A 156 14.91 23.42 4.81
CA LEU A 156 13.45 23.53 4.85
C LEU A 156 12.77 22.29 4.22
N SER A 157 13.31 21.76 3.12
CA SER A 157 12.79 20.54 2.51
C SER A 157 12.86 19.34 3.47
N LEU A 158 13.94 19.20 4.22
CA LEU A 158 14.08 18.16 5.24
C LEU A 158 13.10 18.36 6.40
N ILE A 159 13.00 19.58 6.94
CA ILE A 159 12.11 19.90 8.07
C ILE A 159 10.66 19.68 7.67
N LEU A 160 10.24 20.17 6.51
CA LEU A 160 8.86 20.01 6.03
C LEU A 160 8.52 18.55 5.74
N SER A 161 9.44 17.76 5.16
CA SER A 161 9.22 16.34 4.94
C SER A 161 9.08 15.57 6.25
N LEU A 162 9.90 15.86 7.26
CA LEU A 162 9.79 15.25 8.59
C LEU A 162 8.50 15.67 9.31
N ALA A 163 8.14 16.96 9.24
CA ALA A 163 6.91 17.46 9.85
C ALA A 163 5.67 16.85 9.20
N PHE A 164 5.65 16.74 7.87
CA PHE A 164 4.55 16.08 7.15
C PHE A 164 4.48 14.58 7.46
N GLY A 165 5.63 13.87 7.49
CA GLY A 165 5.70 12.47 7.90
C GLY A 165 5.18 12.26 9.33
N TYR A 166 5.54 13.14 10.27
CA TYR A 166 5.00 13.11 11.63
C TYR A 166 3.49 13.35 11.65
N HIS A 167 3.00 14.34 10.90
CA HIS A 167 1.56 14.63 10.81
C HIS A 167 0.76 13.39 10.34
N VAL A 168 1.14 12.74 9.24
CA VAL A 168 0.39 11.58 8.72
C VAL A 168 0.51 10.32 9.58
N LEU A 169 1.53 10.25 10.46
CA LEU A 169 1.65 9.17 11.45
C LEU A 169 0.75 9.39 12.67
N MET A 170 0.52 10.64 13.05
CA MET A 170 -0.33 11.00 14.19
C MET A 170 -1.80 11.15 13.81
N HIS A 171 -2.08 11.27 12.52
CA HIS A 171 -3.39 11.39 11.91
C HIS A 171 -3.57 10.28 10.86
N LEU A 172 -4.27 10.51 9.79
CA LEU A 172 -4.33 9.59 8.65
C LEU A 172 -3.59 10.21 7.45
N PRO A 173 -3.27 9.40 6.41
CA PRO A 173 -2.79 9.94 5.14
C PRO A 173 -3.67 11.08 4.65
N SER A 174 -3.05 12.23 4.29
CA SER A 174 -3.78 13.41 3.83
C SER A 174 -4.54 13.17 2.52
N ILE A 175 -4.03 12.27 1.68
CA ILE A 175 -4.69 11.79 0.46
C ILE A 175 -4.84 10.28 0.60
N ASP A 176 -6.08 9.82 0.63
CA ASP A 176 -6.37 8.38 0.68
C ASP A 176 -6.58 7.82 -0.73
N PHE A 177 -5.65 7.00 -1.19
CA PHE A 177 -5.70 6.34 -2.50
C PHE A 177 -6.35 4.95 -2.46
N ARG A 178 -6.77 4.48 -1.28
CA ARG A 178 -7.31 3.14 -1.07
C ARG A 178 -8.80 3.09 -1.37
N ALA A 179 -9.31 1.88 -1.60
CA ALA A 179 -10.72 1.63 -1.89
C ALA A 179 -11.66 1.80 -0.68
N TYR A 180 -11.15 2.35 0.43
CA TYR A 180 -11.86 2.62 1.69
C TYR A 180 -11.83 4.11 2.05
N LYS A 181 -11.63 4.99 1.07
CA LYS A 181 -11.60 6.44 1.31
C LYS A 181 -13.01 6.99 1.56
N ILE A 182 -13.08 8.15 2.16
CA ILE A 182 -14.34 8.88 2.35
C ILE A 182 -15.03 9.09 1.00
N GLY A 183 -16.33 8.76 0.94
CA GLY A 183 -17.16 8.79 -0.26
C GLY A 183 -17.21 7.47 -1.04
N ASP A 184 -16.33 6.52 -0.78
CA ASP A 184 -16.40 5.19 -1.41
C ASP A 184 -17.49 4.33 -0.75
N ASN A 185 -18.19 3.53 -1.58
CA ASN A 185 -19.12 2.52 -1.10
C ASN A 185 -18.46 1.14 -1.13
N LEU A 186 -18.30 0.52 0.04
CA LEU A 186 -17.60 -0.76 0.19
C LEU A 186 -18.31 -1.89 -0.54
N ILE A 187 -19.66 -1.92 -0.51
CA ILE A 187 -20.44 -2.96 -1.20
C ILE A 187 -20.18 -2.90 -2.71
N GLN A 188 -20.14 -1.68 -3.28
CA GLN A 188 -19.85 -1.50 -4.70
C GLN A 188 -18.40 -1.88 -5.03
N ASN A 189 -17.45 -1.49 -4.18
CA ASN A 189 -16.03 -1.79 -4.37
C ASN A 189 -15.69 -3.29 -4.22
N MET A 190 -16.54 -4.06 -3.52
CA MET A 190 -16.47 -5.52 -3.40
C MET A 190 -17.20 -6.25 -4.55
N SER A 191 -18.04 -5.57 -5.30
CA SER A 191 -18.91 -6.19 -6.31
C SER A 191 -18.26 -6.21 -7.69
N THR A 192 -18.61 -7.24 -8.47
CA THR A 192 -18.28 -7.32 -9.89
C THR A 192 -19.46 -6.81 -10.71
N PRO A 193 -19.32 -5.72 -11.50
CA PRO A 193 -20.38 -5.23 -12.36
C PRO A 193 -20.87 -6.29 -13.35
N LYS A 194 -22.17 -6.30 -13.64
CA LYS A 194 -22.79 -7.32 -14.54
C LYS A 194 -22.13 -7.41 -15.93
N ASN A 195 -21.58 -6.30 -16.42
CA ASN A 195 -20.94 -6.21 -17.74
C ASN A 195 -19.40 -6.15 -17.64
N ALA A 196 -18.83 -6.55 -16.49
CA ALA A 196 -17.39 -6.53 -16.29
C ALA A 196 -16.69 -7.53 -17.25
N PRO A 197 -15.51 -7.17 -17.79
CA PRO A 197 -14.72 -8.10 -18.57
C PRO A 197 -14.41 -9.36 -17.77
N LYS A 198 -14.64 -10.52 -18.36
CA LYS A 198 -14.31 -11.81 -17.74
C LYS A 198 -12.83 -12.11 -17.93
N ALA A 199 -12.25 -12.84 -16.99
CA ALA A 199 -10.91 -13.39 -17.16
C ALA A 199 -10.86 -14.27 -18.41
N VAL A 200 -9.79 -14.11 -19.21
CA VAL A 200 -9.52 -14.94 -20.38
C VAL A 200 -8.29 -15.78 -20.09
N GLN A 201 -8.45 -17.07 -20.11
CA GLN A 201 -7.37 -18.02 -19.87
C GLN A 201 -7.20 -18.90 -21.11
N GLU A 202 -5.97 -19.21 -21.46
CA GLU A 202 -5.60 -20.24 -22.41
C GLU A 202 -5.09 -21.45 -21.66
N PHE A 203 -5.58 -22.61 -22.04
CA PHE A 203 -5.18 -23.91 -21.51
C PHE A 203 -4.40 -24.65 -22.58
N LYS A 204 -3.11 -24.87 -22.36
CA LYS A 204 -2.24 -25.65 -23.21
C LYS A 204 -2.21 -27.10 -22.70
N TRP A 205 -2.99 -27.94 -23.35
CA TRP A 205 -3.11 -29.35 -23.03
C TRP A 205 -2.02 -30.15 -23.73
N THR A 206 -1.43 -31.08 -23.02
CA THR A 206 -0.42 -32.01 -23.54
C THR A 206 -0.98 -33.42 -23.50
N PHE A 207 -1.00 -34.08 -24.64
CA PHE A 207 -1.43 -35.46 -24.83
C PHE A 207 -0.33 -36.28 -25.46
N GLU A 208 -0.28 -37.58 -25.14
CA GLU A 208 0.51 -38.55 -25.87
C GLU A 208 -0.40 -39.33 -26.83
N VAL A 209 -0.17 -39.16 -28.12
CA VAL A 209 -0.91 -39.83 -29.23
C VAL A 209 0.06 -40.67 -30.03
N ASN A 210 -0.11 -41.98 -30.04
CA ASN A 210 0.75 -42.92 -30.75
C ASN A 210 2.24 -42.78 -30.41
N GLY A 211 2.60 -42.51 -29.16
CA GLY A 211 3.96 -42.31 -28.68
C GLY A 211 4.59 -40.94 -29.04
N GLN A 212 3.82 -40.01 -29.56
CA GLN A 212 4.23 -38.63 -29.82
C GLN A 212 3.46 -37.63 -28.94
N VAL A 213 4.18 -36.60 -28.49
CA VAL A 213 3.58 -35.50 -27.69
C VAL A 213 2.85 -34.56 -28.64
N GLN A 214 1.56 -34.36 -28.38
CA GLN A 214 0.73 -33.39 -29.09
C GLN A 214 0.24 -32.32 -28.10
N GLU A 215 0.41 -31.06 -28.45
CA GLU A 215 -0.06 -29.93 -27.68
C GLU A 215 -1.27 -29.27 -28.37
N VAL A 216 -2.30 -28.96 -27.59
CA VAL A 216 -3.50 -28.26 -28.07
C VAL A 216 -3.86 -27.15 -27.13
N VAL A 217 -4.13 -25.96 -27.68
CA VAL A 217 -4.54 -24.78 -26.92
C VAL A 217 -6.04 -24.58 -27.03
N THR A 218 -6.70 -24.41 -25.88
CA THR A 218 -8.13 -24.11 -25.80
C THR A 218 -8.38 -22.96 -24.84
N ASN A 219 -9.59 -22.40 -24.89
CA ASN A 219 -10.05 -21.33 -23.98
C ASN A 219 -10.89 -21.86 -22.80
N GLY A 220 -10.66 -23.11 -22.37
CA GLY A 220 -11.29 -23.71 -21.19
C GLY A 220 -12.04 -25.01 -21.49
N SER A 221 -12.37 -25.32 -22.75
CA SER A 221 -12.96 -26.62 -23.10
C SER A 221 -11.89 -27.70 -23.12
N TYR A 222 -12.21 -28.88 -22.58
CA TYR A 222 -11.35 -30.05 -22.69
C TYR A 222 -11.26 -30.50 -24.16
N PRO A 223 -10.04 -30.68 -24.73
CA PRO A 223 -9.91 -31.08 -26.13
C PRO A 223 -10.40 -32.49 -26.34
N ASN A 224 -11.09 -32.74 -27.45
CA ASN A 224 -11.48 -34.09 -27.83
C ASN A 224 -10.35 -34.73 -28.64
N ILE A 225 -9.38 -35.35 -27.96
CA ILE A 225 -8.22 -36.00 -28.53
C ILE A 225 -8.18 -37.45 -28.05
N ASP A 226 -7.99 -38.37 -29.00
CA ASP A 226 -7.80 -39.76 -28.71
C ASP A 226 -6.34 -40.08 -28.35
N GLY A 227 -6.00 -39.81 -27.08
CA GLY A 227 -4.63 -39.90 -26.54
C GLY A 227 -4.63 -39.92 -25.01
N THR A 228 -3.46 -40.24 -24.45
CA THR A 228 -3.25 -40.25 -23.01
C THR A 228 -2.95 -38.81 -22.54
N TYR A 229 -3.74 -38.30 -21.58
CA TYR A 229 -3.49 -36.99 -20.96
C TYR A 229 -2.16 -36.99 -20.21
N VAL A 230 -1.31 -36.02 -20.47
CA VAL A 230 0.00 -35.83 -19.82
C VAL A 230 -0.02 -34.67 -18.84
N GLY A 231 -0.64 -33.53 -19.23
CA GLY A 231 -0.69 -32.35 -18.37
C GLY A 231 -1.41 -31.17 -19.02
N VAL A 232 -1.62 -30.11 -18.24
CA VAL A 232 -2.17 -28.84 -18.70
C VAL A 232 -1.38 -27.68 -18.09
N GLU A 233 -0.98 -26.75 -18.93
CA GLU A 233 -0.45 -25.45 -18.52
C GLU A 233 -1.52 -24.39 -18.73
N THR A 234 -1.79 -23.59 -17.71
CA THR A 234 -2.75 -22.49 -17.79
C THR A 234 -2.02 -21.16 -17.90
N LYS A 235 -2.34 -20.40 -18.94
CA LYS A 235 -1.83 -19.06 -19.15
C LYS A 235 -2.99 -18.05 -19.05
N ILE A 236 -2.86 -17.10 -18.13
CA ILE A 236 -3.82 -15.99 -18.04
C ILE A 236 -3.45 -14.98 -19.14
N ILE A 237 -4.40 -14.76 -20.06
CA ILE A 237 -4.27 -13.78 -21.16
C ILE A 237 -4.80 -12.42 -20.71
N SER A 238 -5.87 -12.42 -19.92
CA SER A 238 -6.45 -11.23 -19.31
C SER A 238 -7.06 -11.61 -17.97
N GLU A 239 -6.71 -10.89 -16.91
CA GLU A 239 -7.25 -11.14 -15.56
C GLU A 239 -8.74 -10.77 -15.45
N GLY A 240 -9.29 -10.04 -16.42
CA GLY A 240 -10.65 -9.52 -16.36
C GLY A 240 -10.77 -8.38 -15.34
N TYR A 241 -12.00 -8.10 -14.94
CA TYR A 241 -12.25 -7.11 -13.89
C TYR A 241 -11.98 -7.72 -12.52
N GLN A 242 -11.20 -7.01 -11.73
CA GLN A 242 -10.97 -7.32 -10.31
C GLN A 242 -11.64 -6.25 -9.45
N PRO A 243 -12.53 -6.62 -8.51
CA PRO A 243 -13.04 -5.68 -7.52
C PRO A 243 -11.89 -4.99 -6.78
N SER A 244 -12.10 -3.74 -6.40
CA SER A 244 -11.07 -2.98 -5.68
C SER A 244 -10.83 -3.51 -4.25
N ILE A 245 -11.82 -4.23 -3.70
CA ILE A 245 -11.79 -4.89 -2.39
C ILE A 245 -12.06 -6.38 -2.61
N LEU A 246 -11.10 -7.23 -2.23
CA LEU A 246 -11.18 -8.69 -2.39
C LEU A 246 -11.24 -9.43 -1.05
N ASP A 247 -10.53 -8.95 -0.05
CA ASP A 247 -10.22 -9.72 1.16
C ASP A 247 -10.92 -9.16 2.42
N PHE A 248 -11.95 -8.34 2.27
CA PHE A 248 -12.68 -7.77 3.39
C PHE A 248 -13.91 -8.60 3.74
N SER A 249 -13.97 -9.07 4.99
CA SER A 249 -15.12 -9.77 5.55
C SER A 249 -15.34 -9.37 7.02
N ILE A 250 -16.56 -9.50 7.50
CA ILE A 250 -16.96 -9.31 8.89
C ILE A 250 -17.57 -10.63 9.37
N GLU A 251 -16.79 -11.40 10.12
CA GLU A 251 -17.15 -12.77 10.46
C GLU A 251 -17.29 -12.99 11.97
N ASN A 252 -18.24 -13.81 12.35
CA ASN A 252 -18.27 -14.46 13.64
C ASN A 252 -17.88 -15.94 13.48
N ASP A 253 -18.07 -16.76 14.54
CA ASP A 253 -17.73 -18.18 14.49
C ASP A 253 -18.63 -19.02 13.58
N ALA A 254 -19.80 -18.52 13.21
CA ALA A 254 -20.84 -19.27 12.53
C ALA A 254 -21.05 -18.80 11.09
N GLU A 255 -20.89 -17.51 10.82
CA GLU A 255 -21.33 -16.92 9.55
C GLU A 255 -20.59 -15.64 9.19
N ASP A 256 -20.62 -15.31 7.90
CA ASP A 256 -20.18 -14.03 7.34
C ASP A 256 -21.32 -13.01 7.43
N LEU A 257 -21.10 -11.96 8.21
CA LEU A 257 -22.06 -10.88 8.48
C LEU A 257 -21.76 -9.60 7.69
N THR A 258 -20.87 -9.68 6.70
CA THR A 258 -20.40 -8.52 5.94
C THR A 258 -21.55 -7.72 5.33
N GLN A 259 -22.45 -8.40 4.62
CA GLN A 259 -23.58 -7.74 3.97
C GLN A 259 -24.59 -7.20 4.99
N PHE A 260 -24.78 -7.90 6.11
CA PHE A 260 -25.66 -7.48 7.18
C PHE A 260 -25.21 -6.15 7.76
N PHE A 261 -23.95 -6.04 8.20
CA PHE A 261 -23.44 -4.80 8.79
C PHE A 261 -23.29 -3.66 7.78
N LEU A 262 -22.80 -3.97 6.56
CA LEU A 262 -22.63 -2.92 5.55
C LEU A 262 -23.97 -2.36 5.03
N ALA A 263 -25.09 -3.04 5.24
CA ALA A 263 -26.42 -2.51 4.93
C ALA A 263 -26.97 -1.54 6.00
N GLU A 264 -26.33 -1.47 7.17
CA GLU A 264 -26.76 -0.59 8.26
C GLU A 264 -26.65 0.90 7.89
N PRO A 265 -27.69 1.73 8.13
CA PRO A 265 -27.66 3.15 7.79
C PRO A 265 -26.78 3.98 8.75
N ARG A 266 -26.50 3.46 9.94
CA ARG A 266 -25.68 4.10 10.98
C ARG A 266 -24.71 3.10 11.58
N LEU A 267 -23.65 2.78 10.85
CA LEU A 267 -22.61 1.86 11.30
C LEU A 267 -21.40 2.65 11.77
N LEU A 268 -20.96 2.38 13.00
CA LEU A 268 -19.66 2.80 13.50
C LEU A 268 -18.74 1.58 13.57
N MET A 269 -17.70 1.57 12.75
CA MET A 269 -16.76 0.48 12.62
C MET A 269 -15.42 0.87 13.25
N ILE A 270 -15.07 0.23 14.36
CA ILE A 270 -13.81 0.42 15.08
C ILE A 270 -12.84 -0.65 14.60
N VAL A 271 -11.78 -0.22 13.94
CA VAL A 271 -10.77 -1.11 13.34
C VAL A 271 -9.53 -1.16 14.21
N ALA A 272 -9.27 -2.31 14.82
CA ALA A 272 -8.06 -2.57 15.57
C ALA A 272 -7.44 -3.89 15.07
N TYR A 273 -6.66 -3.80 13.98
CA TYR A 273 -6.18 -4.98 13.26
C TYR A 273 -5.39 -5.96 14.15
N ASN A 274 -4.71 -5.45 15.17
CA ASN A 274 -4.04 -6.27 16.18
C ASN A 274 -4.22 -5.60 17.56
N LEU A 275 -5.01 -6.23 18.42
CA LEU A 275 -5.36 -5.71 19.74
C LEU A 275 -4.20 -5.77 20.76
N ASP A 276 -3.23 -6.66 20.57
CA ASP A 276 -2.05 -6.72 21.45
C ASP A 276 -1.09 -5.54 21.21
N THR A 277 -1.11 -4.97 20.00
CA THR A 277 -0.27 -3.83 19.61
C THR A 277 -1.08 -2.54 19.43
N ALA A 278 -2.36 -2.56 19.78
CA ALA A 278 -3.21 -1.36 19.69
C ALA A 278 -2.76 -0.29 20.69
N GLU A 279 -2.83 0.97 20.25
CA GLU A 279 -2.45 2.12 21.10
C GLU A 279 -3.37 2.25 22.30
N VAL A 280 -2.78 2.15 23.49
CA VAL A 280 -3.49 2.21 24.76
C VAL A 280 -4.29 3.53 24.92
N ALA A 281 -3.73 4.64 24.46
CA ALA A 281 -4.41 5.94 24.47
C ALA A 281 -5.66 5.93 23.58
N GLY A 282 -5.59 5.26 22.42
CA GLY A 282 -6.72 5.08 21.53
C GLY A 282 -7.81 4.21 22.17
N LEU A 283 -7.44 3.04 22.72
CA LEU A 283 -8.39 2.15 23.39
C LEU A 283 -9.15 2.81 24.54
N LYS A 284 -8.49 3.69 25.31
CA LYS A 284 -9.13 4.45 26.40
C LYS A 284 -10.19 5.45 25.90
N LYS A 285 -9.97 6.05 24.72
CA LYS A 285 -10.93 6.98 24.11
C LYS A 285 -12.16 6.26 23.56
N LEU A 286 -12.04 4.99 23.15
CA LEU A 286 -13.10 4.22 22.51
C LEU A 286 -14.34 4.06 23.40
N LYS A 287 -14.17 3.88 24.73
CA LYS A 287 -15.30 3.66 25.66
C LYS A 287 -16.31 4.81 25.58
N ALA A 288 -15.89 6.02 25.91
CA ALA A 288 -16.77 7.17 25.93
C ALA A 288 -17.38 7.47 24.56
N PHE A 289 -16.58 7.29 23.49
CA PHE A 289 -17.01 7.56 22.14
C PHE A 289 -18.03 6.52 21.65
N SER A 290 -17.77 5.22 21.86
CA SER A 290 -18.70 4.15 21.47
C SER A 290 -20.03 4.21 22.24
N ASP A 291 -19.99 4.55 23.53
CA ASP A 291 -21.22 4.73 24.32
C ASP A 291 -22.06 5.90 23.78
N ALA A 292 -21.44 7.03 23.47
CA ALA A 292 -22.13 8.16 22.86
C ALA A 292 -22.72 7.82 21.48
N ALA A 293 -22.06 6.96 20.69
CA ALA A 293 -22.59 6.50 19.42
C ALA A 293 -23.79 5.56 19.60
N LEU A 294 -23.71 4.62 20.55
CA LEU A 294 -24.83 3.73 20.91
C LEU A 294 -26.05 4.53 21.37
N ASP A 295 -25.86 5.54 22.22
CA ASP A 295 -26.93 6.43 22.70
C ASP A 295 -27.60 7.22 21.56
N LYS A 296 -26.88 7.49 20.47
CA LYS A 296 -27.39 8.12 19.25
C LYS A 296 -28.00 7.16 18.24
N GLY A 297 -28.05 5.86 18.58
CA GLY A 297 -28.66 4.82 17.75
C GLY A 297 -27.77 4.31 16.61
N TYR A 298 -26.44 4.40 16.77
CA TYR A 298 -25.50 3.73 15.87
C TYR A 298 -25.37 2.25 16.23
N THR A 299 -25.24 1.41 15.22
CA THR A 299 -24.68 0.07 15.39
C THR A 299 -23.18 0.20 15.51
N VAL A 300 -22.61 -0.23 16.64
CA VAL A 300 -21.16 -0.14 16.90
C VAL A 300 -20.55 -1.53 16.87
N ILE A 301 -19.53 -1.74 16.02
CA ILE A 301 -18.78 -3.00 15.92
C ILE A 301 -17.28 -2.74 15.96
N GLY A 302 -16.55 -3.71 16.49
CA GLY A 302 -15.09 -3.78 16.40
C GLY A 302 -14.67 -4.80 15.32
N LEU A 303 -13.60 -4.51 14.58
CA LEU A 303 -12.97 -5.44 13.65
C LEU A 303 -11.53 -5.71 14.08
N SER A 304 -11.15 -6.98 14.18
CA SER A 304 -9.79 -7.37 14.55
C SER A 304 -9.44 -8.77 14.06
N ALA A 305 -8.18 -8.96 13.66
CA ALA A 305 -7.61 -10.28 13.40
C ALA A 305 -7.17 -11.04 14.67
N SER A 306 -7.23 -10.39 15.84
CA SER A 306 -6.83 -10.99 17.11
C SER A 306 -7.77 -12.13 17.53
N GLY A 307 -7.21 -13.10 18.26
CA GLY A 307 -7.97 -14.25 18.78
C GLY A 307 -9.01 -13.86 19.84
N LYS A 308 -9.98 -14.75 20.07
CA LYS A 308 -11.12 -14.54 20.98
C LYS A 308 -10.71 -14.15 22.40
N GLU A 309 -9.68 -14.77 22.95
CA GLU A 309 -9.20 -14.46 24.30
C GLU A 309 -8.69 -13.03 24.43
N VAL A 310 -7.98 -12.55 23.39
CA VAL A 310 -7.49 -11.19 23.34
C VAL A 310 -8.65 -10.19 23.20
N LYS A 311 -9.62 -10.47 22.32
CA LYS A 311 -10.85 -9.66 22.14
C LYS A 311 -11.59 -9.50 23.47
N LYS A 312 -11.88 -10.61 24.17
CA LYS A 312 -12.56 -10.58 25.48
C LYS A 312 -11.78 -9.84 26.55
N ARG A 313 -10.45 -10.05 26.60
CA ARG A 313 -9.58 -9.34 27.53
C ARG A 313 -9.63 -7.82 27.32
N ILE A 314 -9.54 -7.37 26.07
CA ILE A 314 -9.58 -5.93 25.74
C ILE A 314 -10.97 -5.35 26.04
N GLN A 315 -12.05 -6.02 25.64
CA GLN A 315 -13.41 -5.59 25.99
C GLN A 315 -13.57 -5.41 27.51
N SER A 316 -13.13 -6.38 28.31
CA SER A 316 -13.24 -6.30 29.79
C SER A 316 -12.33 -5.23 30.38
N ASN A 317 -11.10 -5.08 29.89
CA ASN A 317 -10.13 -4.13 30.46
C ASN A 317 -10.52 -2.68 30.21
N TYR A 318 -11.20 -2.40 29.09
CA TYR A 318 -11.62 -1.04 28.71
C TYR A 318 -13.13 -0.82 28.80
N ASP A 319 -13.87 -1.79 29.34
CA ASP A 319 -15.34 -1.74 29.52
C ASP A 319 -16.08 -1.36 28.23
N LEU A 320 -15.72 -2.03 27.12
CA LEU A 320 -16.28 -1.72 25.79
C LEU A 320 -17.62 -2.43 25.60
N ASN A 321 -18.66 -1.67 25.22
CA ASN A 321 -20.04 -2.15 25.04
C ASN A 321 -20.37 -2.57 23.59
N PHE A 322 -19.38 -3.02 22.83
CA PHE A 322 -19.54 -3.54 21.47
C PHE A 322 -18.73 -4.82 21.28
N GLU A 323 -19.08 -5.61 20.28
CA GLU A 323 -18.40 -6.87 19.96
C GLU A 323 -17.32 -6.67 18.91
N PHE A 324 -16.25 -7.49 19.01
CA PHE A 324 -15.20 -7.58 17.99
C PHE A 324 -15.46 -8.78 17.08
N TYR A 325 -15.62 -8.53 15.80
CA TYR A 325 -15.71 -9.51 14.73
C TYR A 325 -14.34 -9.82 14.14
N LEU A 326 -14.23 -10.97 13.48
CA LEU A 326 -13.02 -11.37 12.78
C LEU A 326 -12.99 -10.70 11.40
N CYS A 327 -11.81 -10.21 11.05
CA CYS A 327 -11.49 -9.75 9.70
C CYS A 327 -9.99 -9.96 9.45
N ASP A 328 -9.62 -10.18 8.20
CA ASP A 328 -8.22 -10.36 7.81
C ASP A 328 -7.34 -9.16 8.18
N GLU A 329 -6.15 -9.40 8.71
CA GLU A 329 -5.24 -8.36 9.18
C GLU A 329 -4.76 -7.45 8.04
N LYS A 330 -4.49 -8.01 6.84
CA LYS A 330 -4.03 -7.22 5.68
C LYS A 330 -5.15 -6.33 5.16
N ALA A 331 -6.39 -6.87 5.14
CA ALA A 331 -7.58 -6.08 4.81
C ALA A 331 -7.74 -4.92 5.80
N LEU A 332 -7.70 -5.17 7.11
CA LEU A 332 -7.83 -4.13 8.14
C LEU A 332 -6.73 -3.07 8.07
N LYS A 333 -5.47 -3.48 7.82
CA LYS A 333 -4.35 -2.56 7.57
C LYS A 333 -4.57 -1.69 6.34
N THR A 334 -5.35 -2.17 5.36
CA THR A 334 -5.73 -1.40 4.17
C THR A 334 -6.91 -0.48 4.44
N VAL A 335 -7.86 -0.90 5.28
CA VAL A 335 -9.01 -0.06 5.68
C VAL A 335 -8.54 1.24 6.32
N VAL A 336 -7.65 1.17 7.31
CA VAL A 336 -7.17 2.35 8.03
C VAL A 336 -5.71 2.20 8.46
N ARG A 337 -4.94 3.30 8.39
CA ARG A 337 -3.54 3.37 8.85
C ARG A 337 -3.45 3.79 10.32
N ALA A 338 -4.27 3.21 11.17
CA ALA A 338 -4.29 3.44 12.61
C ALA A 338 -4.68 2.15 13.35
N ASN A 339 -4.20 1.97 14.56
CA ASN A 339 -4.53 0.84 15.41
C ASN A 339 -4.77 1.31 16.86
N PRO A 340 -6.02 1.70 17.24
CA PRO A 340 -7.23 1.63 16.44
C PRO A 340 -7.45 2.81 15.49
N GLY A 341 -8.38 2.63 14.53
CA GLY A 341 -8.98 3.68 13.72
C GLY A 341 -10.50 3.54 13.72
N VAL A 342 -11.23 4.57 13.32
CA VAL A 342 -12.70 4.58 13.34
C VAL A 342 -13.24 5.03 11.99
N LEU A 343 -14.25 4.32 11.50
CA LEU A 343 -15.02 4.66 10.31
C LEU A 343 -16.50 4.78 10.66
N GLN A 344 -17.14 5.78 10.11
CA GLN A 344 -18.60 5.92 10.11
C GLN A 344 -19.10 5.60 8.70
N LEU A 345 -20.05 4.67 8.61
CA LEU A 345 -20.63 4.23 7.35
C LEU A 345 -22.15 4.41 7.35
N ASN A 346 -22.65 4.64 6.15
CA ASN A 346 -24.06 4.71 5.85
C ASN A 346 -24.33 3.83 4.63
N GLU A 347 -25.04 2.71 4.83
CA GLU A 347 -25.34 1.73 3.78
C GLU A 347 -24.09 1.38 2.94
N GLY A 348 -22.99 1.08 3.64
CA GLY A 348 -21.69 0.73 3.05
C GLY A 348 -20.85 1.91 2.54
N THR A 349 -21.39 3.13 2.52
CA THR A 349 -20.63 4.32 2.12
C THR A 349 -19.86 4.89 3.31
N VAL A 350 -18.56 5.08 3.15
CA VAL A 350 -17.70 5.70 4.17
C VAL A 350 -17.97 7.20 4.22
N GLU A 351 -18.63 7.67 5.29
CA GLU A 351 -18.92 9.09 5.48
C GLU A 351 -17.78 9.82 6.18
N GLN A 352 -17.21 9.18 7.21
CA GLN A 352 -16.08 9.73 7.97
C GLN A 352 -15.09 8.61 8.29
N LYS A 353 -13.82 8.99 8.41
CA LYS A 353 -12.73 8.08 8.78
C LYS A 353 -11.66 8.86 9.53
N VAL A 354 -11.31 8.39 10.74
CA VAL A 354 -10.39 9.11 11.62
C VAL A 354 -9.38 8.18 12.27
N HIS A 355 -8.22 8.75 12.57
CA HIS A 355 -7.23 8.17 13.47
C HIS A 355 -7.74 8.26 14.91
N TRP A 356 -7.31 7.37 15.81
CA TRP A 356 -7.71 7.43 17.22
C TRP A 356 -7.35 8.76 17.93
N ASN A 357 -6.35 9.50 17.43
CA ASN A 357 -6.05 10.84 17.94
C ASN A 357 -7.18 11.82 17.67
N ASP A 358 -7.87 11.65 16.56
CA ASP A 358 -8.85 12.58 16.00
C ASP A 358 -10.30 12.10 16.24
N ILE A 359 -10.50 11.13 17.14
CA ILE A 359 -11.83 10.53 17.37
C ILE A 359 -12.87 11.56 17.84
N GLU A 360 -12.41 12.61 18.50
CA GLU A 360 -13.25 13.70 19.00
C GLU A 360 -13.76 14.62 17.88
N ASP A 361 -13.09 14.61 16.72
CA ASP A 361 -13.47 15.37 15.52
C ASP A 361 -14.58 14.68 14.72
N LEU A 362 -14.88 13.41 15.01
CA LEU A 362 -15.90 12.64 14.31
C LEU A 362 -17.30 13.08 14.77
N ALA A 363 -18.09 13.56 13.84
CA ALA A 363 -19.45 14.00 14.09
C ALA A 363 -20.42 12.80 14.13
N LEU A 364 -20.99 12.46 15.29
CA LEU A 364 -22.02 11.44 15.48
C LEU A 364 -23.43 11.99 15.22
#